data_7988754fec28581d58b8e28bd8c624a6
#
_entry.id   7988754fec28581d58b8e28bd8c624a6
#
_cell.length_a   1.000
_cell.length_b   1.000
_cell.length_c   1.000
_cell.angle_alpha   90.00
_cell.angle_beta   90.00
_cell.angle_gamma   90.00
#
_symmetry.space_group_name_H-M   'P 1'
#
loop_
_entity.id
_entity.type
_entity.pdbx_description
1 polymer ?
#
loop_
_entity_poly.entity_id
_entity_poly.type
_entity_poly.pdbx_seq_one_letter_code
_entity_poly.pdbx_strand_id
1 'polypeptide(L)'
;MARYTDSVCRLCRREGTKLFLKGEKCFSSKCAVSKRPTPPGQHGQARQRKPSEYGLQLREKQKARRAYGLLEGQFFRTYERASNMKGVTGENLLSLLERRLDNVIYRLGFAMSRAE
;
A
#
# COMPACT_ATOMS: atom_id res chain seq x y z
N MET A 1 -12.46 -0.04 14.90
CA MET A 1 -11.77 -0.95 13.95
C MET A 1 -10.33 -0.49 13.81
N ALA A 2 -9.36 -1.38 13.91
CA ALA A 2 -7.95 -1.01 13.82
C ALA A 2 -7.58 -0.55 12.40
N ARG A 3 -6.88 0.58 12.29
CA ARG A 3 -6.38 1.15 11.04
C ARG A 3 -5.04 1.84 11.28
N TYR A 4 -4.31 2.12 10.20
CA TYR A 4 -3.09 2.92 10.28
C TYR A 4 -3.45 4.39 10.51
N THR A 5 -2.95 4.99 11.59
CA THR A 5 -3.27 6.36 12.03
C THR A 5 -2.12 7.35 11.86
N ASP A 6 -0.90 6.84 11.59
CA ASP A 6 0.28 7.68 11.38
C ASP A 6 0.32 8.31 9.97
N SER A 7 1.35 9.10 9.71
CA SER A 7 1.54 9.74 8.41
C SER A 7 1.71 8.72 7.27
N VAL A 8 0.74 8.65 6.38
CA VAL A 8 0.74 7.73 5.22
C VAL A 8 1.85 8.03 4.21
N CYS A 9 2.36 9.26 4.16
CA CYS A 9 3.49 9.60 3.29
C CYS A 9 4.77 8.82 3.64
N ARG A 10 4.92 8.40 4.88
CA ARG A 10 6.03 7.53 5.31
C ARG A 10 5.96 6.16 4.63
N LEU A 11 4.75 5.64 4.41
CA LEU A 11 4.53 4.37 3.73
C LEU A 11 4.99 4.44 2.27
N CYS A 12 4.59 5.49 1.54
CA CYS A 12 5.04 5.71 0.16
C CYS A 12 6.57 5.83 0.06
N ARG A 13 7.18 6.59 0.94
CA ARG A 13 8.64 6.76 0.98
C ARG A 13 9.36 5.44 1.27
N ARG A 14 8.82 4.63 2.17
CA ARG A 14 9.41 3.32 2.49
C ARG A 14 9.37 2.35 1.31
N GLU A 15 8.29 2.38 0.52
CA GLU A 15 8.16 1.55 -0.68
C GLU A 15 8.86 2.15 -1.91
N GLY A 16 9.31 3.41 -1.83
CA GLY A 16 9.97 4.11 -2.93
C GLY A 16 9.05 4.40 -4.12
N THR A 17 7.75 4.36 -3.94
CA THR A 17 6.75 4.58 -4.98
C THR A 17 5.54 5.30 -4.43
N LYS A 18 4.81 6.01 -5.30
CA LYS A 18 3.55 6.65 -4.94
C LYS A 18 2.45 5.60 -4.80
N LEU A 19 1.82 5.55 -3.64
CA LEU A 19 0.65 4.69 -3.37
C LEU A 19 -0.68 5.47 -3.45
N PHE A 20 -0.63 6.78 -3.72
CA PHE A 20 -1.79 7.67 -3.86
C PHE A 20 -2.75 7.61 -2.66
N LEU A 21 -2.20 7.73 -1.45
CA LEU A 21 -2.95 7.58 -0.20
C LEU A 21 -3.59 8.87 0.32
N LYS A 22 -3.26 10.03 -0.27
CA LYS A 22 -3.76 11.36 0.17
C LYS A 22 -4.52 12.15 -0.90
N GLY A 23 -4.92 11.55 -1.99
CA GLY A 23 -5.66 12.24 -3.05
C GLY A 23 -4.81 13.26 -3.81
N GLU A 24 -5.30 14.50 -3.99
CA GLU A 24 -4.68 15.54 -4.84
C GLU A 24 -3.22 15.84 -4.52
N LYS A 25 -2.84 15.79 -3.24
CA LYS A 25 -1.45 16.01 -2.83
C LYS A 25 -0.48 15.05 -3.50
N CYS A 26 -0.91 13.82 -3.78
CA CYS A 26 -0.09 12.79 -4.42
C CYS A 26 0.21 13.09 -5.89
N PHE A 27 -0.64 13.86 -6.55
CA PHE A 27 -0.47 14.29 -7.95
C PHE A 27 0.28 15.61 -8.08
N SER A 28 0.43 16.36 -7.00
CA SER A 28 1.10 17.66 -6.99
C SER A 28 2.59 17.56 -6.67
N SER A 29 3.32 18.66 -6.90
CA SER A 29 4.72 18.81 -6.49
C SER A 29 4.93 18.73 -4.97
N LYS A 30 3.86 18.81 -4.17
CA LYS A 30 3.89 18.70 -2.71
C LYS A 30 4.02 17.24 -2.21
N CYS A 31 4.01 16.26 -3.12
CA CYS A 31 4.16 14.84 -2.76
C CYS A 31 5.49 14.58 -2.06
N ALA A 32 5.44 13.86 -0.94
CA ALA A 32 6.62 13.57 -0.12
C ALA A 32 7.65 12.68 -0.84
N VAL A 33 7.20 11.77 -1.70
CA VAL A 33 8.10 10.92 -2.51
C VAL A 33 8.85 11.75 -3.53
N SER A 34 8.19 12.73 -4.16
CA SER A 34 8.84 13.62 -5.12
C SER A 34 9.85 14.54 -4.46
N LYS A 35 9.57 15.03 -3.23
CA LYS A 35 10.47 15.92 -2.50
C LYS A 35 11.62 15.21 -1.81
N ARG A 36 11.35 14.03 -1.26
CA ARG A 36 12.30 13.25 -0.44
C ARG A 36 12.18 11.77 -0.79
N PRO A 37 12.82 11.29 -1.86
CA PRO A 37 12.68 9.91 -2.33
C PRO A 37 13.37 8.87 -1.43
N THR A 38 13.97 9.31 -0.31
CA THR A 38 14.63 8.42 0.64
C THR A 38 13.64 7.81 1.64
N PRO A 39 13.89 6.59 2.14
CA PRO A 39 13.10 6.00 3.20
C PRO A 39 13.00 6.90 4.43
N PRO A 40 11.90 6.83 5.20
CA PRO A 40 11.77 7.60 6.43
C PRO A 40 12.70 7.10 7.52
N GLY A 41 13.05 8.00 8.45
CA GLY A 41 13.89 7.68 9.60
C GLY A 41 15.28 8.31 9.51
N GLN A 42 16.01 8.19 10.60
CA GLN A 42 17.34 8.78 10.76
C GLN A 42 18.36 8.28 9.73
N HIS A 43 18.27 6.99 9.37
CA HIS A 43 19.18 6.33 8.44
C HIS A 43 18.67 6.23 7.01
N GLY A 44 17.62 6.99 6.67
CA GLY A 44 17.02 6.94 5.33
C GLY A 44 17.97 7.30 4.19
N GLN A 45 18.98 8.13 4.45
CA GLN A 45 19.99 8.54 3.48
C GLN A 45 21.24 7.64 3.47
N ALA A 46 21.35 6.70 4.42
CA ALA A 46 22.49 5.81 4.48
C ALA A 46 22.50 4.83 3.30
N ARG A 47 23.71 4.36 2.93
CA ARG A 47 23.87 3.35 1.89
C ARG A 47 23.10 2.09 2.27
N GLN A 48 22.14 1.72 1.44
CA GLN A 48 21.34 0.52 1.66
C GLN A 48 22.06 -0.69 1.02
N ARG A 49 22.00 -1.81 1.74
CA ARG A 49 22.48 -3.08 1.20
C ARG A 49 21.52 -3.57 0.11
N LYS A 50 22.04 -4.34 -0.85
CA LYS A 50 21.21 -5.02 -1.84
C LYS A 50 20.17 -5.87 -1.09
N PRO A 51 18.86 -5.72 -1.40
CA PRO A 51 17.83 -6.50 -0.73
C PRO A 51 17.97 -7.99 -1.03
N SER A 52 17.70 -8.82 -0.04
CA SER A 52 17.59 -10.26 -0.23
C SER A 52 16.31 -10.60 -1.02
N GLU A 53 16.22 -11.81 -1.56
CA GLU A 53 15.01 -12.26 -2.26
C GLU A 53 13.77 -12.20 -1.34
N TYR A 54 13.90 -12.63 -0.09
CA TYR A 54 12.85 -12.46 0.92
C TYR A 54 12.47 -10.98 1.09
N GLY A 55 13.45 -10.09 1.14
CA GLY A 55 13.21 -8.65 1.27
C GLY A 55 12.45 -8.06 0.08
N LEU A 56 12.74 -8.51 -1.13
CA LEU A 56 12.01 -8.10 -2.34
C LEU A 56 10.55 -8.56 -2.29
N GLN A 57 10.30 -9.82 -1.97
CA GLN A 57 8.95 -10.38 -1.85
C GLN A 57 8.15 -9.69 -0.74
N LEU A 58 8.79 -9.43 0.41
CA LEU A 58 8.18 -8.70 1.51
C LEU A 58 7.75 -7.29 1.07
N ARG A 59 8.61 -6.56 0.32
CA ARG A 59 8.27 -5.22 -0.17
C ARG A 59 7.09 -5.24 -1.14
N GLU A 60 6.99 -6.19 -2.03
CA GLU A 60 5.86 -6.32 -2.94
C GLU A 60 4.55 -6.59 -2.18
N LYS A 61 4.57 -7.51 -1.22
CA LYS A 61 3.41 -7.76 -0.34
C LYS A 61 3.00 -6.49 0.43
N GLN A 62 3.96 -5.80 1.05
CA GLN A 62 3.68 -4.60 1.83
C GLN A 62 3.17 -3.45 0.96
N LYS A 63 3.67 -3.33 -0.27
CA LYS A 63 3.18 -2.35 -1.24
C LYS A 63 1.69 -2.57 -1.52
N ALA A 64 1.30 -3.80 -1.87
CA ALA A 64 -0.10 -4.14 -2.13
C ALA A 64 -0.97 -3.87 -0.90
N ARG A 65 -0.58 -4.36 0.26
CA ARG A 65 -1.32 -4.17 1.51
C ARG A 65 -1.53 -2.69 1.85
N ARG A 66 -0.47 -1.89 1.73
CA ARG A 66 -0.49 -0.46 2.04
C ARG A 66 -1.29 0.36 1.03
N ALA A 67 -1.25 -0.03 -0.24
CA ALA A 67 -2.05 0.63 -1.29
C ALA A 67 -3.55 0.56 -1.00
N TYR A 68 -4.02 -0.56 -0.46
CA TYR A 68 -5.43 -0.75 -0.08
C TYR A 68 -5.74 -0.35 1.37
N GLY A 69 -4.75 0.11 2.13
CA GLY A 69 -4.94 0.58 3.51
C GLY A 69 -5.26 -0.53 4.51
N LEU A 70 -4.84 -1.76 4.25
CA LEU A 70 -5.11 -2.92 5.11
C LEU A 70 -4.03 -3.12 6.17
N LEU A 71 -4.43 -3.65 7.33
CA LEU A 71 -3.53 -4.23 8.32
C LEU A 71 -3.22 -5.68 7.99
N GLU A 72 -2.13 -6.21 8.55
CA GLU A 72 -1.62 -7.55 8.24
C GLU A 72 -2.67 -8.65 8.42
N GLY A 73 -3.39 -8.66 9.53
CA GLY A 73 -4.41 -9.67 9.81
C GLY A 73 -5.56 -9.68 8.80
N GLN A 74 -6.01 -8.49 8.37
CA GLN A 74 -7.05 -8.38 7.34
C GLN A 74 -6.53 -8.84 5.97
N PHE A 75 -5.31 -8.45 5.63
CA PHE A 75 -4.69 -8.87 4.38
C PHE A 75 -4.49 -10.38 4.33
N PHE A 76 -4.02 -10.98 5.41
CA PHE A 76 -3.82 -12.42 5.50
C PHE A 76 -5.14 -13.21 5.34
N ARG A 77 -6.22 -12.79 6.02
CA ARG A 77 -7.56 -13.40 5.84
C ARG A 77 -8.06 -13.30 4.40
N THR A 78 -7.79 -12.18 3.74
CA THR A 78 -8.15 -12.00 2.32
C THR A 78 -7.34 -12.96 1.44
N TYR A 79 -6.06 -13.13 1.74
CA TYR A 79 -5.20 -14.09 1.05
C TYR A 79 -5.67 -15.54 1.24
N GLU A 80 -5.98 -15.95 2.47
CA GLU A 80 -6.52 -17.29 2.75
C GLU A 80 -7.81 -17.55 1.94
N ARG A 81 -8.69 -16.56 1.94
CA ARG A 81 -9.93 -16.66 1.14
C ARG A 81 -9.64 -16.78 -0.36
N ALA A 82 -8.71 -16.01 -0.87
CA ALA A 82 -8.31 -16.05 -2.28
C ALA A 82 -7.68 -17.40 -2.66
N SER A 83 -6.86 -17.98 -1.77
CA SER A 83 -6.23 -19.28 -2.02
C SER A 83 -7.22 -20.44 -2.06
N ASN A 84 -8.34 -20.33 -1.35
CA ASN A 84 -9.41 -21.32 -1.34
C ASN A 84 -10.39 -21.20 -2.53
N MET A 85 -10.27 -20.12 -3.32
CA MET A 85 -11.08 -19.93 -4.52
C MET A 85 -10.45 -20.65 -5.72
N LYS A 86 -11.29 -21.08 -6.65
CA LYS A 86 -10.83 -21.67 -7.92
C LYS A 86 -10.12 -20.58 -8.76
N GLY A 87 -9.05 -20.97 -9.43
CA GLY A 87 -8.29 -20.11 -10.31
C GLY A 87 -6.94 -19.67 -9.73
N VAL A 88 -6.35 -18.64 -10.31
CA VAL A 88 -5.04 -18.11 -9.90
C VAL A 88 -5.19 -17.29 -8.61
N THR A 89 -4.48 -17.67 -7.56
CA THR A 89 -4.58 -17.03 -6.23
C THR A 89 -4.29 -15.53 -6.28
N GLY A 90 -3.31 -15.10 -7.06
CA GLY A 90 -2.97 -13.68 -7.21
C GLY A 90 -4.10 -12.84 -7.80
N GLU A 91 -4.73 -13.33 -8.86
CA GLU A 91 -5.89 -12.67 -9.48
C GLU A 91 -7.08 -12.64 -8.53
N ASN A 92 -7.35 -13.74 -7.83
CA ASN A 92 -8.41 -13.82 -6.81
C ASN A 92 -8.16 -12.82 -5.68
N LEU A 93 -6.92 -12.70 -5.21
CA LEU A 93 -6.54 -11.74 -4.17
C LEU A 93 -6.80 -10.30 -4.63
N LEU A 94 -6.34 -9.93 -5.80
CA LEU A 94 -6.56 -8.59 -6.35
C LEU A 94 -8.06 -8.32 -6.56
N SER A 95 -8.81 -9.28 -7.06
CA SER A 95 -10.26 -9.17 -7.21
C SER A 95 -10.96 -8.93 -5.88
N LEU A 96 -10.60 -9.66 -4.84
CA LEU A 96 -11.17 -9.47 -3.50
C LEU A 96 -10.81 -8.11 -2.91
N LEU A 97 -9.60 -7.62 -3.12
CA LEU A 97 -9.17 -6.28 -2.69
C LEU A 97 -9.91 -5.17 -3.42
N GLU A 98 -10.08 -5.30 -4.75
CA GLU A 98 -10.83 -4.32 -5.55
C GLU A 98 -12.33 -4.27 -5.23
N ARG A 99 -12.91 -5.36 -4.75
CA ARG A 99 -14.33 -5.45 -4.38
C ARG A 99 -14.66 -4.88 -3.00
N ARG A 100 -13.68 -4.40 -2.26
CA ARG A 100 -13.93 -3.74 -0.97
C ARG A 100 -14.72 -2.45 -1.16
N LEU A 101 -15.63 -2.17 -0.23
CA LEU A 101 -16.49 -0.99 -0.29
C LEU A 101 -15.67 0.31 -0.29
N ASP A 102 -14.66 0.42 0.54
CA ASP A 102 -13.76 1.58 0.61
C ASP A 102 -13.07 1.85 -0.75
N ASN A 103 -12.59 0.80 -1.39
CA ASN A 103 -11.99 0.90 -2.71
C ASN A 103 -13.02 1.28 -3.78
N VAL A 104 -14.20 0.70 -3.77
CA VAL A 104 -15.27 1.00 -4.74
C VAL A 104 -15.69 2.47 -4.64
N ILE A 105 -15.90 2.99 -3.45
CA ILE A 105 -16.24 4.40 -3.22
C ILE A 105 -15.12 5.33 -3.73
N TYR A 106 -13.87 5.00 -3.44
CA TYR A 106 -12.73 5.75 -3.96
C TYR A 106 -12.66 5.72 -5.50
N ARG A 107 -12.85 4.56 -6.13
CA ARG A 107 -12.82 4.41 -7.58
C ARG A 107 -13.96 5.15 -8.28
N LEU A 108 -15.13 5.24 -7.66
CA LEU A 108 -16.27 6.00 -8.16
C LEU A 108 -16.09 7.52 -8.02
N GLY A 109 -15.08 7.98 -7.30
CA GLY A 109 -14.78 9.40 -7.13
C GLY A 109 -15.57 10.09 -6.01
N PHE A 110 -16.30 9.36 -5.17
CA PHE A 110 -17.01 9.93 -4.02
C PHE A 110 -16.08 10.31 -2.86
N ALA A 111 -14.89 9.75 -2.81
CA ALA A 111 -13.87 10.05 -1.81
C ALA A 111 -12.53 10.34 -2.48
N MET A 112 -11.75 11.22 -1.88
CA MET A 112 -10.41 11.58 -2.37
C MET A 112 -9.36 10.51 -2.07
N SER A 113 -9.63 9.66 -1.10
CA SER A 113 -8.75 8.54 -0.72
C SER A 113 -9.56 7.38 -0.14
N ARG A 114 -8.95 6.19 -0.05
CA ARG A 114 -9.59 5.01 0.56
C ARG A 114 -9.77 5.13 2.07
N ALA A 115 -9.06 6.06 2.72
CA ALA A 115 -9.12 6.26 4.17
C ALA A 115 -10.21 7.23 4.61
N GLU A 116 -10.79 7.99 3.68
CA GLU A 116 -11.85 8.96 3.92
C GLU A 116 -13.19 8.28 4.11
#